data_059e6971d171a4a1cab861828a94d57b
#
_entry.id   059e6971d171a4a1cab861828a94d57b
#
_cell.length_a   1.000
_cell.length_b   1.000
_cell.length_c   1.000
_cell.angle_alpha   90.00
_cell.angle_beta   90.00
_cell.angle_gamma   90.00
#
_symmetry.space_group_name_H-M   'P 1'
#
loop_
_entity.id
_entity.type
_entity.pdbx_description
1 polymer ?
#
loop_
_entity_poly.entity_id
_entity_poly.type
_entity_poly.pdbx_seq_one_letter_code
_entity_poly.pdbx_strand_id
1 'polypeptide(L)'
;VSLGMISDIIIKNGNIGFSIEVDPKRGPSLEPLRKEAENVVRKIPGVLSVSAVLTAHRGIQNNENTPTTSKAQQPVASTNGKSRDLAPGVKNIIAVASGKGGVGKSTTAINVAISLGLQGLKVGILDADIYGPSLPRMIDVNEKPKSHDGKTLEPIQKYGLKCMSIGFLVPEDTPTIWRGPMVMSALQQMLKDVAWGNLDALVVDMPPGTGDAQLTMSQRVPLAGAVIVSTPQ
;
A
#
# COMPACT_ATOMS: atom_id res chain seq x y z
N VAL A 1 9.24 7.69 -29.37
CA VAL A 1 8.41 6.60 -29.95
C VAL A 1 9.26 5.67 -30.79
N SER A 2 10.20 6.19 -31.60
CA SER A 2 11.08 5.37 -32.45
C SER A 2 12.04 4.44 -31.70
N LEU A 3 12.31 4.67 -30.42
CA LEU A 3 13.18 3.85 -29.57
C LEU A 3 12.43 2.86 -28.68
N GLY A 4 11.10 2.80 -28.74
CA GLY A 4 10.28 1.88 -27.93
C GLY A 4 10.34 2.12 -26.40
N MET A 5 10.86 3.27 -25.97
CA MET A 5 11.08 3.58 -24.55
C MET A 5 9.84 4.10 -23.82
N ILE A 6 8.75 4.39 -24.54
CA ILE A 6 7.52 4.95 -23.96
C ILE A 6 6.47 3.88 -23.89
N SER A 7 5.93 3.66 -22.69
CA SER A 7 4.83 2.72 -22.43
C SER A 7 3.78 3.37 -21.51
N ASP A 8 2.65 2.68 -21.34
CA ASP A 8 1.59 3.04 -20.38
C ASP A 8 1.06 4.47 -20.54
N ILE A 9 0.75 4.89 -21.77
CA ILE A 9 0.18 6.22 -22.00
C ILE A 9 -1.29 6.24 -21.55
N ILE A 10 -1.59 7.10 -20.57
CA ILE A 10 -2.93 7.31 -20.05
C ILE A 10 -3.34 8.76 -20.32
N ILE A 11 -4.49 8.95 -20.96
CA ILE A 11 -5.07 10.27 -21.23
C ILE A 11 -6.45 10.32 -20.59
N LYS A 12 -6.67 11.25 -19.65
CA LYS A 12 -7.97 11.43 -19.00
C LYS A 12 -8.21 12.91 -18.69
N ASN A 13 -9.28 13.47 -19.28
CA ASN A 13 -9.72 14.85 -19.02
C ASN A 13 -8.58 15.90 -19.12
N GLY A 14 -7.75 15.83 -20.17
CA GLY A 14 -6.62 16.73 -20.36
C GLY A 14 -5.39 16.46 -19.49
N ASN A 15 -5.42 15.44 -18.66
CA ASN A 15 -4.25 14.97 -17.89
C ASN A 15 -3.59 13.81 -18.63
N ILE A 16 -2.28 13.87 -18.83
CA ILE A 16 -1.50 12.86 -19.53
C ILE A 16 -0.46 12.26 -18.61
N GLY A 17 -0.48 10.93 -18.48
CA GLY A 17 0.54 10.14 -17.79
C GLY A 17 1.21 9.18 -18.75
N PHE A 18 2.54 9.02 -18.67
CA PHE A 18 3.26 8.00 -19.42
C PHE A 18 4.51 7.54 -18.69
N SER A 19 4.97 6.31 -18.97
CA SER A 19 6.23 5.78 -18.46
C SER A 19 7.32 5.80 -19.55
N ILE A 20 8.56 6.04 -19.12
CA ILE A 20 9.76 5.96 -19.93
C ILE A 20 10.59 4.82 -19.39
N GLU A 21 10.74 3.75 -20.17
CA GLU A 21 11.54 2.59 -19.79
C GLU A 21 13.02 2.87 -19.97
N VAL A 22 13.78 2.68 -18.89
CA VAL A 22 15.21 2.97 -18.86
C VAL A 22 16.00 1.86 -18.17
N ASP A 23 17.28 1.73 -18.48
CA ASP A 23 18.18 0.85 -17.76
C ASP A 23 18.30 1.34 -16.29
N PRO A 24 18.12 0.46 -15.29
CA PRO A 24 18.23 0.80 -13.87
C PRO A 24 19.51 1.58 -13.50
N LYS A 25 20.63 1.25 -14.17
CA LYS A 25 21.92 1.90 -13.93
C LYS A 25 21.99 3.34 -14.46
N ARG A 26 21.11 3.69 -15.39
CA ARG A 26 21.09 5.00 -16.06
C ARG A 26 19.96 5.91 -15.57
N GLY A 27 19.08 5.43 -14.69
CA GLY A 27 17.92 6.18 -14.18
C GLY A 27 18.24 7.59 -13.71
N PRO A 28 19.21 7.81 -12.80
CA PRO A 28 19.56 9.17 -12.33
C PRO A 28 20.07 10.10 -13.41
N SER A 29 20.77 9.58 -14.42
CA SER A 29 21.32 10.40 -15.54
C SER A 29 20.26 10.77 -16.57
N LEU A 30 19.07 10.14 -16.56
CA LEU A 30 17.98 10.37 -17.51
C LEU A 30 16.85 11.24 -16.95
N GLU A 31 17.01 11.76 -15.75
CA GLU A 31 16.06 12.73 -15.16
C GLU A 31 15.87 14.00 -16.02
N PRO A 32 16.88 14.57 -16.66
CA PRO A 32 16.71 15.66 -17.62
C PRO A 32 15.81 15.28 -18.80
N LEU A 33 15.97 14.07 -19.36
CA LEU A 33 15.14 13.55 -20.45
C LEU A 33 13.67 13.44 -20.03
N ARG A 34 13.39 12.97 -18.83
CA ARG A 34 12.04 12.89 -18.28
C ARG A 34 11.37 14.27 -18.23
N LYS A 35 12.09 15.26 -17.70
CA LYS A 35 11.60 16.65 -17.63
C LYS A 35 11.36 17.27 -19.00
N GLU A 36 12.24 16.99 -19.94
CA GLU A 36 12.10 17.47 -21.32
C GLU A 36 10.87 16.85 -22.00
N ALA A 37 10.65 15.56 -21.84
CA ALA A 37 9.46 14.87 -22.32
C ALA A 37 8.16 15.44 -21.72
N GLU A 38 8.13 15.72 -20.43
CA GLU A 38 6.99 16.41 -19.79
C GLU A 38 6.75 17.79 -20.40
N ASN A 39 7.81 18.57 -20.61
CA ASN A 39 7.70 19.92 -21.16
C ASN A 39 7.20 19.93 -22.61
N VAL A 40 7.61 18.97 -23.42
CA VAL A 40 7.15 18.83 -24.81
C VAL A 40 5.66 18.50 -24.84
N VAL A 41 5.21 17.53 -24.05
CA VAL A 41 3.81 17.11 -24.02
C VAL A 41 2.91 18.21 -23.41
N ARG A 42 3.41 18.99 -22.45
CA ARG A 42 2.66 20.12 -21.84
C ARG A 42 2.34 21.24 -22.82
N LYS A 43 3.10 21.37 -23.92
CA LYS A 43 2.85 22.40 -24.95
C LYS A 43 1.71 22.04 -25.90
N ILE A 44 1.17 20.82 -25.83
CA ILE A 44 0.05 20.39 -26.70
C ILE A 44 -1.23 21.09 -26.25
N PRO A 45 -1.97 21.74 -27.16
CA PRO A 45 -3.25 22.38 -26.82
C PRO A 45 -4.23 21.39 -26.19
N GLY A 46 -4.89 21.78 -25.09
CA GLY A 46 -5.84 20.95 -24.37
C GLY A 46 -5.24 20.06 -23.28
N VAL A 47 -3.90 20.10 -23.09
CA VAL A 47 -3.25 19.39 -21.98
C VAL A 47 -3.26 20.25 -20.73
N LEU A 48 -3.85 19.74 -19.65
CA LEU A 48 -3.93 20.41 -18.35
C LEU A 48 -2.76 20.03 -17.43
N SER A 49 -2.38 18.77 -17.42
CA SER A 49 -1.21 18.31 -16.67
C SER A 49 -0.49 17.16 -17.37
N VAL A 50 0.81 17.06 -17.13
CA VAL A 50 1.65 15.97 -17.67
C VAL A 50 2.48 15.40 -16.55
N SER A 51 2.57 14.08 -16.51
CA SER A 51 3.43 13.35 -15.58
C SER A 51 4.12 12.20 -16.30
N ALA A 52 5.45 12.25 -16.35
CA ALA A 52 6.28 11.18 -16.86
C ALA A 52 7.02 10.47 -15.71
N VAL A 53 7.14 9.15 -15.76
CA VAL A 53 7.84 8.34 -14.76
C VAL A 53 8.92 7.54 -15.46
N LEU A 54 10.15 7.51 -14.88
CA LEU A 54 11.19 6.59 -15.32
C LEU A 54 10.93 5.22 -14.69
N THR A 55 10.79 4.18 -15.51
CA THR A 55 10.62 2.81 -15.08
C THR A 55 11.79 1.95 -15.52
N ALA A 56 12.25 1.06 -14.65
CA ALA A 56 13.35 0.16 -14.94
C ALA A 56 12.85 -1.25 -15.17
N HIS A 57 12.95 -1.77 -16.38
CA HIS A 57 12.71 -3.18 -16.67
C HIS A 57 13.90 -4.02 -16.21
N ARG A 58 13.68 -4.96 -15.28
CA ARG A 58 14.54 -6.13 -15.15
C ARG A 58 14.12 -7.11 -16.23
N GLY A 59 14.94 -7.25 -17.28
CA GLY A 59 14.74 -8.25 -18.30
C GLY A 59 14.56 -9.63 -17.68
N ILE A 60 13.43 -10.25 -17.99
CA ILE A 60 13.21 -11.68 -17.71
C ILE A 60 14.18 -12.41 -18.65
N GLN A 61 15.25 -12.98 -18.11
CA GLN A 61 16.01 -13.97 -18.84
C GLN A 61 15.13 -15.21 -19.00
N ASN A 62 14.61 -15.39 -20.21
CA ASN A 62 14.03 -16.66 -20.64
C ASN A 62 15.14 -17.72 -20.63
N ASN A 63 15.15 -18.56 -19.62
CA ASN A 63 15.73 -19.89 -19.72
C ASN A 63 14.60 -20.85 -20.08
N GLU A 64 14.47 -21.11 -21.39
CA GLU A 64 13.82 -22.33 -21.87
C GLU A 64 14.65 -23.52 -21.41
N ASN A 65 14.08 -24.42 -20.64
CA ASN A 65 14.12 -25.87 -20.88
C ASN A 65 13.44 -26.68 -19.75
N THR A 66 12.50 -27.45 -20.21
CA THR A 66 12.06 -28.81 -19.82
C THR A 66 11.01 -28.95 -18.71
N PRO A 67 9.92 -29.68 -19.00
CA PRO A 67 8.84 -29.99 -18.05
C PRO A 67 9.20 -31.21 -17.20
N THR A 68 9.14 -31.07 -15.88
CA THR A 68 9.15 -32.24 -15.01
C THR A 68 8.19 -32.08 -13.84
N THR A 69 7.11 -32.87 -13.94
CA THR A 69 6.30 -33.54 -12.88
C THR A 69 6.12 -32.85 -11.53
N SER A 70 4.84 -32.62 -11.27
CA SER A 70 4.22 -32.33 -9.97
C SER A 70 4.80 -33.15 -8.80
N LYS A 71 5.39 -32.47 -7.83
CA LYS A 71 5.43 -32.95 -6.45
C LYS A 71 4.93 -31.84 -5.54
N ALA A 72 3.91 -32.17 -4.76
CA ALA A 72 3.36 -31.35 -3.71
C ALA A 72 4.47 -30.80 -2.82
N GLN A 73 4.65 -29.48 -2.80
CA GLN A 73 5.60 -28.84 -1.91
C GLN A 73 4.97 -28.66 -0.53
N GLN A 74 5.64 -29.25 0.43
CA GLN A 74 5.45 -29.02 1.87
C GLN A 74 5.63 -27.54 2.23
N PRO A 75 5.05 -27.05 3.32
CA PRO A 75 5.17 -25.66 3.75
C PRO A 75 6.63 -25.32 4.02
N VAL A 76 7.17 -24.37 3.27
CA VAL A 76 8.53 -23.86 3.44
C VAL A 76 8.60 -23.13 4.78
N ALA A 77 9.44 -23.61 5.65
CA ALA A 77 9.75 -23.02 6.94
C ALA A 77 10.18 -21.55 6.77
N SER A 78 9.62 -20.72 7.62
CA SER A 78 9.88 -19.31 7.84
C SER A 78 11.34 -18.89 7.68
N THR A 79 11.64 -18.03 6.71
CA THR A 79 12.84 -17.20 6.72
C THR A 79 12.65 -16.07 7.74
N ASN A 80 12.83 -16.40 9.01
CA ASN A 80 12.80 -15.47 10.14
C ASN A 80 14.07 -14.60 10.14
N GLY A 81 14.06 -13.43 9.47
CA GLY A 81 15.23 -12.56 9.60
C GLY A 81 15.05 -11.10 9.15
N LYS A 82 14.31 -10.85 8.09
CA LYS A 82 14.25 -9.49 7.48
C LYS A 82 12.89 -8.77 7.54
N SER A 83 11.84 -9.42 8.02
CA SER A 83 10.48 -8.87 7.97
C SER A 83 10.01 -8.23 9.30
N ARG A 84 10.71 -8.43 10.40
CA ARG A 84 10.37 -7.85 11.71
C ARG A 84 10.62 -6.34 11.83
N ASP A 85 11.35 -5.74 10.89
CA ASP A 85 11.68 -4.31 10.91
C ASP A 85 10.54 -3.41 10.43
N LEU A 86 9.49 -3.96 9.79
CA LEU A 86 8.40 -3.15 9.23
C LEU A 86 7.39 -2.67 10.27
N ALA A 87 7.20 -3.40 11.36
CA ALA A 87 6.32 -2.99 12.46
C ALA A 87 6.97 -3.40 13.80
N PRO A 88 7.95 -2.61 14.28
CA PRO A 88 8.69 -2.95 15.48
C PRO A 88 7.77 -3.10 16.70
N GLY A 89 7.90 -4.21 17.43
CA GLY A 89 7.12 -4.50 18.62
C GLY A 89 5.74 -5.16 18.34
N VAL A 90 5.35 -5.35 17.09
CA VAL A 90 4.12 -6.07 16.73
C VAL A 90 4.42 -7.55 16.58
N LYS A 91 3.71 -8.41 17.36
CA LYS A 91 3.92 -9.87 17.32
C LYS A 91 3.28 -10.51 16.10
N ASN A 92 2.03 -10.14 15.80
CA ASN A 92 1.22 -10.74 14.74
C ASN A 92 0.54 -9.66 13.90
N ILE A 93 0.60 -9.78 12.58
CA ILE A 93 -0.11 -8.90 11.66
C ILE A 93 -1.18 -9.75 10.96
N ILE A 94 -2.44 -9.31 11.06
CA ILE A 94 -3.61 -9.98 10.49
C ILE A 94 -4.20 -9.07 9.42
N ALA A 95 -4.21 -9.53 8.16
CA ALA A 95 -4.85 -8.79 7.08
C ALA A 95 -6.35 -9.10 7.01
N VAL A 96 -7.17 -8.07 6.79
CA VAL A 96 -8.59 -8.23 6.43
C VAL A 96 -8.76 -7.74 5.00
N ALA A 97 -9.15 -8.63 4.11
CA ALA A 97 -9.19 -8.39 2.68
C ALA A 97 -10.54 -8.77 2.06
N SER A 98 -10.83 -8.25 0.87
CA SER A 98 -12.01 -8.60 0.08
C SER A 98 -11.74 -8.49 -1.41
N GLY A 99 -12.38 -9.34 -2.21
CA GLY A 99 -12.27 -9.29 -3.67
C GLY A 99 -13.01 -8.11 -4.30
N LYS A 100 -14.01 -7.53 -3.62
CA LYS A 100 -14.79 -6.37 -4.09
C LYS A 100 -15.11 -5.42 -2.94
N GLY A 101 -15.44 -4.16 -3.27
CA GLY A 101 -15.90 -3.17 -2.31
C GLY A 101 -17.33 -3.43 -1.82
N GLY A 102 -17.69 -2.84 -0.67
CA GLY A 102 -19.06 -2.86 -0.14
C GLY A 102 -19.48 -4.16 0.56
N VAL A 103 -18.58 -5.12 0.80
CA VAL A 103 -18.88 -6.41 1.46
C VAL A 103 -18.77 -6.36 2.98
N GLY A 104 -18.48 -5.20 3.57
CA GLY A 104 -18.31 -5.06 5.02
C GLY A 104 -16.90 -5.36 5.53
N LYS A 105 -15.88 -5.28 4.67
CA LYS A 105 -14.45 -5.52 5.00
C LYS A 105 -14.00 -4.70 6.20
N SER A 106 -14.10 -3.37 6.13
CA SER A 106 -13.65 -2.45 7.18
C SER A 106 -14.46 -2.62 8.47
N THR A 107 -15.77 -2.88 8.37
CA THR A 107 -16.62 -3.24 9.51
C THR A 107 -16.12 -4.53 10.19
N THR A 108 -15.75 -5.53 9.40
CA THR A 108 -15.17 -6.77 9.93
C THR A 108 -13.82 -6.51 10.59
N ALA A 109 -12.95 -5.72 9.94
CA ALA A 109 -11.61 -5.39 10.46
C ALA A 109 -11.68 -4.75 11.86
N ILE A 110 -12.54 -3.72 12.03
CA ILE A 110 -12.65 -3.03 13.30
C ILE A 110 -13.27 -3.92 14.38
N ASN A 111 -14.28 -4.73 14.04
CA ASN A 111 -14.91 -5.64 15.00
C ASN A 111 -13.95 -6.76 15.42
N VAL A 112 -13.12 -7.28 14.52
CA VAL A 112 -12.05 -8.23 14.86
C VAL A 112 -11.05 -7.59 15.83
N ALA A 113 -10.61 -6.36 15.54
CA ALA A 113 -9.67 -5.65 16.41
C ALA A 113 -10.25 -5.42 17.80
N ILE A 114 -11.49 -4.93 17.89
CA ILE A 114 -12.20 -4.72 19.18
C ILE A 114 -12.37 -6.05 19.93
N SER A 115 -12.79 -7.11 19.24
CA SER A 115 -13.02 -8.42 19.86
C SER A 115 -11.74 -9.01 20.45
N LEU A 116 -10.62 -8.86 19.76
CA LEU A 116 -9.31 -9.26 20.29
C LEU A 116 -8.91 -8.42 21.50
N GLY A 117 -9.18 -7.10 21.47
CA GLY A 117 -8.95 -6.21 22.62
C GLY A 117 -9.79 -6.58 23.85
N LEU A 118 -11.05 -6.95 23.65
CA LEU A 118 -11.94 -7.41 24.72
C LEU A 118 -11.47 -8.73 25.37
N GLN A 119 -10.67 -9.53 24.65
CA GLN A 119 -10.01 -10.72 25.20
C GLN A 119 -8.71 -10.41 25.97
N GLY A 120 -8.38 -9.13 26.17
CA GLY A 120 -7.20 -8.69 26.92
C GLY A 120 -5.93 -8.56 26.11
N LEU A 121 -5.99 -8.71 24.78
CA LEU A 121 -4.84 -8.51 23.90
C LEU A 121 -4.58 -7.01 23.65
N LYS A 122 -3.31 -6.65 23.49
CA LYS A 122 -2.91 -5.31 23.05
C LYS A 122 -3.01 -5.27 21.52
N VAL A 123 -3.98 -4.52 21.01
CA VAL A 123 -4.32 -4.55 19.59
C VAL A 123 -4.21 -3.16 18.97
N GLY A 124 -3.71 -3.14 17.72
CA GLY A 124 -3.78 -1.99 16.84
C GLY A 124 -4.63 -2.29 15.62
N ILE A 125 -5.12 -1.23 14.98
CA ILE A 125 -5.78 -1.30 13.67
C ILE A 125 -5.13 -0.27 12.73
N LEU A 126 -4.76 -0.73 11.54
CA LEU A 126 -4.24 0.09 10.45
C LEU A 126 -5.23 0.04 9.29
N ASP A 127 -5.80 1.17 8.93
CA ASP A 127 -6.57 1.34 7.70
C ASP A 127 -5.60 1.62 6.55
N ALA A 128 -5.44 0.61 5.70
CA ALA A 128 -4.57 0.62 4.53
C ALA A 128 -5.31 0.97 3.23
N ASP A 129 -6.61 1.28 3.29
CA ASP A 129 -7.39 1.72 2.14
C ASP A 129 -7.18 3.22 1.90
N ILE A 130 -6.10 3.53 1.21
CA ILE A 130 -5.68 4.92 0.94
C ILE A 130 -6.67 5.66 0.03
N TYR A 131 -7.41 4.92 -0.82
CA TYR A 131 -8.38 5.53 -1.75
C TYR A 131 -9.72 5.86 -1.11
N GLY A 132 -10.09 5.15 -0.04
CA GLY A 132 -11.35 5.33 0.66
C GLY A 132 -11.22 5.05 2.15
N PRO A 133 -10.39 5.82 2.88
CA PRO A 133 -10.15 5.57 4.29
C PRO A 133 -11.46 5.69 5.06
N SER A 134 -11.84 4.64 5.77
CA SER A 134 -13.12 4.54 6.48
C SER A 134 -12.97 4.61 8.00
N LEU A 135 -11.81 4.29 8.52
CA LEU A 135 -11.57 4.17 9.96
C LEU A 135 -11.90 5.45 10.73
N PRO A 136 -11.50 6.68 10.29
CA PRO A 136 -11.82 7.90 11.02
C PRO A 136 -13.31 8.08 11.28
N ARG A 137 -14.14 7.84 10.24
CA ARG A 137 -15.60 7.93 10.34
C ARG A 137 -16.20 6.82 11.21
N MET A 138 -15.67 5.60 11.10
CA MET A 138 -16.21 4.44 11.85
C MET A 138 -15.96 4.53 13.34
N ILE A 139 -14.85 5.14 13.77
CA ILE A 139 -14.54 5.32 15.19
C ILE A 139 -14.90 6.71 15.72
N ASP A 140 -15.46 7.57 14.86
CA ASP A 140 -15.84 8.96 15.18
C ASP A 140 -14.66 9.75 15.77
N VAL A 141 -13.58 9.87 14.98
CA VAL A 141 -12.37 10.61 15.35
C VAL A 141 -11.93 11.50 14.21
N ASN A 142 -11.80 12.79 14.50
CA ASN A 142 -11.34 13.83 13.55
C ASN A 142 -9.97 14.42 13.96
N GLU A 143 -9.33 13.85 14.98
CA GLU A 143 -8.04 14.35 15.46
C GLU A 143 -6.91 13.87 14.55
N LYS A 144 -5.89 14.73 14.41
CA LYS A 144 -4.66 14.35 13.70
C LYS A 144 -3.69 13.65 14.67
N PRO A 145 -2.99 12.60 14.21
CA PRO A 145 -1.90 12.00 14.95
C PRO A 145 -0.84 13.03 15.32
N LYS A 146 -0.34 12.97 16.54
CA LYS A 146 0.75 13.83 17.02
C LYS A 146 2.09 13.24 16.63
N SER A 147 3.09 14.11 16.50
CA SER A 147 4.49 13.71 16.35
C SER A 147 5.33 14.60 17.24
N HIS A 148 6.13 14.00 18.13
CA HIS A 148 7.01 14.76 19.02
C HIS A 148 8.40 15.02 18.42
N ASP A 149 8.83 14.15 17.52
CA ASP A 149 10.15 14.20 16.88
C ASP A 149 10.10 14.58 15.38
N GLY A 150 8.89 14.86 14.86
CA GLY A 150 8.65 15.14 13.45
C GLY A 150 8.81 13.94 12.51
N LYS A 151 9.08 12.73 13.06
CA LYS A 151 9.28 11.49 12.30
C LYS A 151 8.32 10.39 12.71
N THR A 152 8.15 10.20 14.01
CA THR A 152 7.32 9.14 14.57
C THR A 152 5.92 9.66 14.85
N LEU A 153 4.89 9.00 14.35
CA LEU A 153 3.49 9.32 14.57
C LEU A 153 2.93 8.55 15.76
N GLU A 154 2.24 9.24 16.66
CA GLU A 154 1.50 8.58 17.74
C GLU A 154 0.15 8.08 17.21
N PRO A 155 -0.17 6.79 17.35
CA PRO A 155 -1.47 6.27 16.97
C PRO A 155 -2.57 6.84 17.86
N ILE A 156 -3.73 7.11 17.27
CA ILE A 156 -4.93 7.53 17.97
C ILE A 156 -5.39 6.40 18.90
N GLN A 157 -5.76 6.74 20.13
CA GLN A 157 -6.29 5.77 21.12
C GLN A 157 -7.81 5.84 21.12
N LYS A 158 -8.47 4.75 20.71
CA LYS A 158 -9.94 4.66 20.73
C LYS A 158 -10.38 3.22 20.99
N TYR A 159 -11.39 3.00 21.81
CA TYR A 159 -11.93 1.67 22.18
C TYR A 159 -10.86 0.69 22.71
N GLY A 160 -9.81 1.19 23.35
CA GLY A 160 -8.67 0.37 23.82
C GLY A 160 -7.73 -0.07 22.71
N LEU A 161 -7.91 0.41 21.48
CA LEU A 161 -7.08 0.11 20.33
C LEU A 161 -6.12 1.26 20.00
N LYS A 162 -4.99 0.94 19.38
CA LYS A 162 -4.14 1.90 18.68
C LYS A 162 -4.57 1.98 17.22
N CYS A 163 -5.05 3.13 16.78
CA CYS A 163 -5.67 3.34 15.47
C CYS A 163 -4.80 4.24 14.59
N MET A 164 -4.57 3.84 13.34
CA MET A 164 -3.92 4.67 12.33
C MET A 164 -4.61 4.50 10.99
N SER A 165 -4.76 5.61 10.27
CA SER A 165 -5.30 5.68 8.91
C SER A 165 -4.67 6.86 8.18
N ILE A 166 -4.53 6.73 6.87
CA ILE A 166 -4.17 7.89 6.02
C ILE A 166 -5.20 9.01 6.12
N GLY A 167 -6.46 8.65 6.40
CA GLY A 167 -7.55 9.61 6.58
C GLY A 167 -7.39 10.54 7.78
N PHE A 168 -6.53 10.21 8.75
CA PHE A 168 -6.15 11.16 9.82
C PHE A 168 -5.10 12.18 9.37
N LEU A 169 -4.32 11.87 8.32
CA LEU A 169 -3.19 12.68 7.86
C LEU A 169 -3.57 13.60 6.72
N VAL A 170 -4.46 13.15 5.83
CA VAL A 170 -4.85 13.86 4.62
C VAL A 170 -6.32 14.27 4.74
N PRO A 171 -6.65 15.59 4.63
CA PRO A 171 -8.04 16.03 4.60
C PRO A 171 -8.78 15.41 3.41
N GLU A 172 -10.06 15.05 3.60
CA GLU A 172 -10.88 14.41 2.55
C GLU A 172 -11.03 15.30 1.30
N ASP A 173 -11.03 16.63 1.50
CA ASP A 173 -11.19 17.63 0.44
C ASP A 173 -9.88 17.86 -0.36
N THR A 174 -8.78 17.22 0.00
CA THR A 174 -7.51 17.39 -0.70
C THR A 174 -7.42 16.40 -1.85
N PRO A 175 -7.49 16.85 -3.13
CA PRO A 175 -7.38 15.97 -4.27
C PRO A 175 -5.95 15.43 -4.39
N THR A 176 -5.67 14.34 -3.72
CA THR A 176 -4.36 13.67 -3.78
C THR A 176 -4.44 12.54 -4.81
N ILE A 177 -3.63 12.65 -5.86
CA ILE A 177 -3.51 11.58 -6.85
C ILE A 177 -2.54 10.52 -6.32
N TRP A 178 -3.08 9.48 -5.69
CA TRP A 178 -2.31 8.35 -5.23
C TRP A 178 -1.94 7.43 -6.40
N ARG A 179 -0.65 7.14 -6.56
CA ARG A 179 -0.14 6.14 -7.52
C ARG A 179 0.37 4.93 -6.76
N GLY A 180 0.33 3.75 -7.38
CA GLY A 180 0.72 2.49 -6.75
C GLY A 180 2.00 2.56 -5.90
N PRO A 181 3.15 3.07 -6.42
CA PRO A 181 4.36 3.21 -5.63
C PRO A 181 4.24 4.14 -4.42
N MET A 182 3.44 5.22 -4.52
CA MET A 182 3.18 6.15 -3.41
C MET A 182 2.34 5.50 -2.32
N VAL A 183 1.30 4.74 -2.73
CA VAL A 183 0.45 3.96 -1.82
C VAL A 183 1.31 2.99 -1.00
N MET A 184 2.20 2.28 -1.66
CA MET A 184 3.10 1.33 -0.99
C MET A 184 4.08 2.00 -0.04
N SER A 185 4.63 3.16 -0.43
CA SER A 185 5.52 3.94 0.44
C SER A 185 4.78 4.45 1.68
N ALA A 186 3.57 5.00 1.52
CA ALA A 186 2.75 5.48 2.63
C ALA A 186 2.39 4.34 3.60
N LEU A 187 2.04 3.18 3.05
CA LEU A 187 1.72 2.00 3.85
C LEU A 187 2.92 1.49 4.66
N GLN A 188 4.10 1.42 4.02
CA GLN A 188 5.33 1.05 4.71
C GLN A 188 5.70 2.05 5.80
N GLN A 189 5.51 3.35 5.54
CA GLN A 189 5.72 4.39 6.55
C GLN A 189 4.74 4.25 7.72
N MET A 190 3.45 4.03 7.47
CA MET A 190 2.47 3.80 8.53
C MET A 190 2.75 2.55 9.36
N LEU A 191 3.32 1.51 8.77
CA LEU A 191 3.75 0.33 9.52
C LEU A 191 4.99 0.61 10.37
N LYS A 192 5.96 1.36 9.85
CA LYS A 192 7.28 1.57 10.45
C LYS A 192 7.35 2.78 11.36
N ASP A 193 6.77 3.91 10.91
CA ASP A 193 6.96 5.23 11.53
C ASP A 193 5.84 5.57 12.52
N VAL A 194 4.91 4.65 12.77
CA VAL A 194 3.90 4.76 13.84
C VAL A 194 4.42 4.09 15.11
N ALA A 195 4.24 4.76 16.25
CA ALA A 195 4.62 4.26 17.58
C ALA A 195 3.67 3.15 18.06
N TRP A 196 3.62 2.03 17.32
CA TRP A 196 2.77 0.88 17.69
C TRP A 196 3.12 0.33 19.05
N GLY A 197 4.42 0.35 19.43
CA GLY A 197 4.92 -0.26 20.65
C GLY A 197 4.67 -1.77 20.68
N ASN A 198 4.56 -2.34 21.87
CA ASN A 198 4.35 -3.78 22.01
C ASN A 198 2.87 -4.12 21.81
N LEU A 199 2.53 -4.65 20.62
CA LEU A 199 1.20 -5.17 20.29
C LEU A 199 1.23 -6.70 20.16
N ASP A 200 0.16 -7.34 20.63
CA ASP A 200 -0.07 -8.77 20.41
C ASP A 200 -0.59 -9.02 18.98
N ALA A 201 -1.42 -8.09 18.47
CA ALA A 201 -1.93 -8.13 17.09
C ALA A 201 -2.07 -6.73 16.49
N LEU A 202 -1.75 -6.60 15.19
CA LEU A 202 -2.09 -5.46 14.35
C LEU A 202 -3.04 -5.95 13.26
N VAL A 203 -4.27 -5.48 13.29
CA VAL A 203 -5.25 -5.76 12.23
C VAL A 203 -5.08 -4.74 11.12
N VAL A 204 -4.90 -5.19 9.89
CA VAL A 204 -4.71 -4.33 8.72
C VAL A 204 -5.93 -4.45 7.82
N ASP A 205 -6.70 -3.38 7.71
CA ASP A 205 -7.81 -3.25 6.78
C ASP A 205 -7.27 -2.93 5.39
N MET A 206 -7.26 -3.92 4.50
CA MET A 206 -6.67 -3.83 3.16
C MET A 206 -7.57 -3.05 2.21
N PRO A 207 -7.04 -2.39 1.16
CA PRO A 207 -7.90 -1.89 0.08
C PRO A 207 -8.70 -3.03 -0.57
N PRO A 208 -9.90 -2.76 -1.12
CA PRO A 208 -10.68 -3.79 -1.81
C PRO A 208 -10.04 -4.19 -3.14
N GLY A 209 -10.29 -5.42 -3.58
CA GLY A 209 -9.84 -5.93 -4.86
C GLY A 209 -8.66 -6.90 -4.77
N THR A 210 -8.05 -7.20 -5.93
CA THR A 210 -6.96 -8.18 -6.10
C THR A 210 -5.73 -7.56 -6.78
N GLY A 211 -5.54 -6.25 -6.61
CA GLY A 211 -4.50 -5.49 -7.28
C GLY A 211 -3.10 -5.61 -6.65
N ASP A 212 -2.17 -4.84 -7.19
CA ASP A 212 -0.75 -4.86 -6.78
C ASP A 212 -0.53 -4.51 -5.31
N ALA A 213 -1.40 -3.70 -4.70
CA ALA A 213 -1.30 -3.34 -3.30
C ALA A 213 -1.46 -4.55 -2.39
N GLN A 214 -2.46 -5.42 -2.64
CA GLN A 214 -2.69 -6.65 -1.89
C GLN A 214 -1.54 -7.64 -2.08
N LEU A 215 -1.10 -7.80 -3.33
CA LEU A 215 0.00 -8.70 -3.66
C LEU A 215 1.31 -8.25 -2.99
N THR A 216 1.62 -6.96 -3.08
CA THR A 216 2.83 -6.40 -2.48
C THR A 216 2.80 -6.47 -0.95
N MET A 217 1.62 -6.22 -0.33
CA MET A 217 1.44 -6.39 1.12
C MET A 217 1.72 -7.83 1.54
N SER A 218 1.12 -8.80 0.86
CA SER A 218 1.31 -10.22 1.19
C SER A 218 2.77 -10.68 1.02
N GLN A 219 3.52 -10.06 0.12
CA GLN A 219 4.93 -10.40 -0.13
C GLN A 219 5.91 -9.70 0.81
N ARG A 220 5.60 -8.48 1.26
CA ARG A 220 6.53 -7.64 2.03
C ARG A 220 6.24 -7.60 3.52
N VAL A 221 4.98 -7.79 3.92
CA VAL A 221 4.56 -7.77 5.32
C VAL A 221 4.47 -9.21 5.85
N PRO A 222 5.08 -9.51 7.00
CA PRO A 222 5.02 -10.85 7.59
C PRO A 222 3.64 -11.08 8.22
N LEU A 223 2.66 -11.44 7.38
CA LEU A 223 1.31 -11.72 7.83
C LEU A 223 1.27 -13.04 8.62
N ALA A 224 0.69 -12.99 9.82
CA ALA A 224 0.37 -14.18 10.61
C ALA A 224 -0.85 -14.90 10.06
N GLY A 225 -1.75 -14.18 9.38
CA GLY A 225 -2.95 -14.73 8.76
C GLY A 225 -3.75 -13.68 8.02
N ALA A 226 -4.79 -14.12 7.32
CA ALA A 226 -5.72 -13.26 6.62
C ALA A 226 -7.17 -13.68 6.84
N VAL A 227 -8.05 -12.70 6.98
CA VAL A 227 -9.52 -12.86 6.99
C VAL A 227 -10.05 -12.35 5.65
N ILE A 228 -10.72 -13.22 4.90
CA ILE A 228 -11.31 -12.86 3.61
C ILE A 228 -12.81 -12.63 3.81
N VAL A 229 -13.25 -11.41 3.53
CA VAL A 229 -14.66 -11.02 3.63
C VAL A 229 -15.30 -11.09 2.25
N SER A 230 -16.36 -11.85 2.14
CA SER A 230 -17.13 -12.02 0.90
C SER A 230 -18.63 -12.07 1.17
N THR A 231 -19.41 -11.74 0.15
CA THR A 231 -20.86 -11.91 0.12
C THR A 231 -21.24 -12.90 -0.98
N PRO A 232 -22.35 -13.62 -0.86
CA PRO A 232 -22.76 -14.63 -1.83
C PRO A 232 -23.30 -14.05 -3.15
N GLN A 233 -23.10 -12.78 -3.40
CA GLN A 233 -23.57 -12.07 -4.61
C GLN A 233 -22.48 -12.03 -5.68
#